data_44b912796ca92907e7257475b90f7418
#
_entry.id   44b912796ca92907e7257475b90f7418
#
_cell.length_a   1.000
_cell.length_b   1.000
_cell.length_c   1.000
_cell.angle_alpha   90.00
_cell.angle_beta   90.00
_cell.angle_gamma   90.00
#
_symmetry.space_group_name_H-M   'P 1'
#
loop_
_entity.id
_entity.type
_entity.pdbx_description
1 polymer ?
#
loop_
_entity_poly.entity_id
_entity_poly.type
_entity_poly.pdbx_seq_one_letter_code
_entity_poly.pdbx_strand_id
1 'polypeptide(L)'
;MKAAVDHYEELIKILKDPEEAAAYLNAALEAGDERAFLLALKNVLAAQGGMTKISDRTKINRVSLYKMLSKNGNPGFKNILLLLKISGIHFRAIPRGTKTKTRLSHRS
;
A
#
# COMPACT_ATOMS: atom_id res chain seq x y z
N MET A 1 22.46 0.14 -12.69
CA MET A 1 22.59 0.59 -11.79
C MET A 1 22.03 1.90 -11.55
N LYS A 2 22.45 2.93 -12.11
CA LYS A 2 21.88 4.14 -11.93
C LYS A 2 20.46 4.09 -12.34
N ALA A 3 20.10 3.47 -13.40
CA ALA A 3 18.75 3.42 -13.90
C ALA A 3 17.80 2.80 -12.89
N ALA A 4 18.21 1.76 -12.24
CA ALA A 4 17.36 1.10 -11.27
C ALA A 4 17.10 1.99 -10.07
N VAL A 5 18.12 2.71 -9.63
CA VAL A 5 17.96 3.58 -8.50
C VAL A 5 17.05 4.73 -8.88
N ASP A 6 17.20 5.24 -10.09
CA ASP A 6 16.39 6.34 -10.53
C ASP A 6 14.92 5.91 -10.63
N HIS A 7 14.66 4.69 -11.07
CA HIS A 7 13.31 4.20 -11.18
C HIS A 7 12.66 4.10 -9.81
N TYR A 8 13.39 3.66 -8.80
CA TYR A 8 12.84 3.54 -7.47
C TYR A 8 12.52 4.93 -6.92
N GLU A 9 13.43 5.88 -7.09
CA GLU A 9 13.20 7.21 -6.58
C GLU A 9 12.01 7.86 -7.28
N GLU A 10 11.90 7.60 -8.56
CA GLU A 10 10.79 8.13 -9.31
C GLU A 10 9.49 7.53 -8.80
N LEU A 11 9.46 6.24 -8.56
CA LEU A 11 8.28 5.57 -8.05
C LEU A 11 7.87 6.16 -6.70
N ILE A 12 8.83 6.36 -5.80
CA ILE A 12 8.50 6.90 -4.49
C ILE A 12 7.91 8.30 -4.61
N LYS A 13 8.38 9.09 -5.55
CA LYS A 13 7.82 10.39 -5.74
C LYS A 13 6.38 10.30 -6.22
N ILE A 14 6.10 9.42 -7.16
CA ILE A 14 4.77 9.24 -7.69
C ILE A 14 3.82 8.78 -6.60
N LEU A 15 4.29 7.89 -5.74
CA LEU A 15 3.44 7.32 -4.70
C LEU A 15 3.09 8.28 -3.57
N LYS A 16 3.62 9.49 -3.62
CA LYS A 16 3.24 10.46 -2.61
C LYS A 16 1.82 10.94 -2.88
N ASP A 17 1.34 10.75 -4.10
CA ASP A 17 -0.01 11.11 -4.45
C ASP A 17 -0.92 9.94 -4.05
N PRO A 18 -1.89 10.14 -3.17
CA PRO A 18 -2.75 9.03 -2.72
C PRO A 18 -3.48 8.31 -3.84
N GLU A 19 -3.85 9.00 -4.90
CA GLU A 19 -4.54 8.36 -6.00
C GLU A 19 -3.60 7.42 -6.75
N GLU A 20 -2.34 7.82 -6.90
CA GLU A 20 -1.38 6.98 -7.56
C GLU A 20 -1.05 5.79 -6.66
N ALA A 21 -0.96 6.03 -5.36
CA ALA A 21 -0.68 4.96 -4.42
C ALA A 21 -1.81 3.94 -4.43
N ALA A 22 -3.05 4.40 -4.49
CA ALA A 22 -4.19 3.50 -4.52
C ALA A 22 -4.17 2.66 -5.80
N ALA A 23 -3.88 3.27 -6.93
CA ALA A 23 -3.83 2.55 -8.20
C ALA A 23 -2.72 1.49 -8.17
N TYR A 24 -1.60 1.84 -7.57
CA TYR A 24 -0.46 0.94 -7.46
C TYR A 24 -0.82 -0.28 -6.61
N LEU A 25 -1.49 -0.03 -5.47
CA LEU A 25 -1.91 -1.13 -4.60
C LEU A 25 -2.97 -2.00 -5.28
N ASN A 26 -3.87 -1.38 -6.03
CA ASN A 26 -4.90 -2.14 -6.73
C ASN A 26 -4.29 -3.05 -7.78
N ALA A 27 -3.26 -2.58 -8.47
CA ALA A 27 -2.60 -3.40 -9.46
C ALA A 27 -1.96 -4.63 -8.79
N ALA A 28 -1.39 -4.43 -7.60
CA ALA A 28 -0.79 -5.54 -6.88
C ALA A 28 -1.85 -6.54 -6.43
N LEU A 29 -3.02 -6.04 -6.01
CA LEU A 29 -4.09 -6.92 -5.60
C LEU A 29 -4.62 -7.72 -6.78
N GLU A 30 -4.69 -7.10 -7.95
CA GLU A 30 -5.16 -7.80 -9.12
C GLU A 30 -4.20 -8.87 -9.56
N ALA A 31 -2.96 -8.75 -9.23
CA ALA A 31 -1.98 -9.76 -9.57
C ALA A 31 -2.23 -11.02 -8.72
N GLY A 32 -3.01 -10.89 -7.66
CA GLY A 32 -3.37 -12.05 -6.85
C GLY A 32 -2.27 -12.63 -5.99
N ASP A 33 -1.22 -11.88 -5.77
CA ASP A 33 -0.09 -12.35 -4.98
C ASP A 33 0.03 -11.48 -3.74
N GLU A 34 -0.17 -12.06 -2.57
CA GLU A 34 -0.10 -11.29 -1.36
C GLU A 34 1.27 -10.70 -1.12
N ARG A 35 2.32 -11.35 -1.61
CA ARG A 35 3.63 -10.79 -1.43
C ARG A 35 3.80 -9.54 -2.29
N ALA A 36 3.18 -9.55 -3.48
CA ALA A 36 3.24 -8.38 -4.34
C ALA A 36 2.53 -7.22 -3.65
N PHE A 37 1.42 -7.51 -2.97
CA PHE A 37 0.69 -6.47 -2.26
C PHE A 37 1.53 -5.92 -1.10
N LEU A 38 2.19 -6.79 -0.34
CA LEU A 38 3.00 -6.33 0.79
C LEU A 38 4.18 -5.48 0.32
N LEU A 39 4.78 -5.86 -0.80
CA LEU A 39 5.86 -5.08 -1.34
C LEU A 39 5.35 -3.71 -1.79
N ALA A 40 4.18 -3.70 -2.44
CA ALA A 40 3.61 -2.45 -2.89
C ALA A 40 3.28 -1.56 -1.70
N LEU A 41 2.75 -2.13 -0.63
CA LEU A 41 2.41 -1.37 0.56
C LEU A 41 3.69 -0.79 1.17
N LYS A 42 4.75 -1.56 1.20
CA LYS A 42 6.01 -1.10 1.73
C LYS A 42 6.50 0.12 0.96
N ASN A 43 6.36 0.11 -0.37
CA ASN A 43 6.79 1.23 -1.18
C ASN A 43 5.89 2.46 -0.95
N VAL A 44 4.60 2.23 -0.75
CA VAL A 44 3.70 3.33 -0.45
C VAL A 44 4.09 3.97 0.89
N LEU A 45 4.45 3.14 1.88
CA LEU A 45 4.86 3.66 3.17
C LEU A 45 6.18 4.41 3.07
N ALA A 46 7.07 3.95 2.20
CA ALA A 46 8.32 4.65 1.99
C ALA A 46 8.04 6.06 1.49
N ALA A 47 7.02 6.21 0.65
CA ALA A 47 6.65 7.52 0.13
C ALA A 47 6.04 8.41 1.20
N GLN A 48 5.56 7.80 2.30
CA GLN A 48 4.96 8.57 3.38
C GLN A 48 5.97 8.95 4.44
N GLY A 49 7.23 8.81 4.16
CA GLY A 49 8.26 9.21 5.11
C GLY A 49 9.11 8.10 5.67
N GLY A 50 8.82 6.89 5.29
CA GLY A 50 9.65 5.76 5.71
C GLY A 50 9.24 5.17 7.04
N MET A 51 9.90 4.10 7.38
CA MET A 51 9.50 3.31 8.55
C MET A 51 9.60 4.02 9.88
N THR A 52 10.54 4.93 10.01
CA THR A 52 10.67 5.66 11.27
C THR A 52 9.42 6.51 11.51
N LYS A 53 8.99 7.21 10.46
CA LYS A 53 7.83 8.05 10.58
C LYS A 53 6.58 7.22 10.77
N ILE A 54 6.48 6.10 10.08
CA ILE A 54 5.33 5.22 10.21
C ILE A 54 5.29 4.64 11.61
N SER A 55 6.44 4.27 12.15
CA SER A 55 6.52 3.73 13.49
C SER A 55 6.01 4.77 14.50
N ASP A 56 6.43 6.02 14.33
CA ASP A 56 6.00 7.08 15.24
C ASP A 56 4.50 7.27 15.17
N ARG A 57 3.93 7.21 13.99
CA ARG A 57 2.51 7.46 13.83
C ARG A 57 1.62 6.30 14.27
N THR A 58 2.10 5.08 14.12
CA THR A 58 1.29 3.91 14.43
C THR A 58 1.59 3.33 15.79
N LYS A 59 2.72 3.70 16.38
CA LYS A 59 3.19 3.15 17.63
C LYS A 59 3.60 1.68 17.49
N ILE A 60 3.81 1.23 16.27
CA ILE A 60 4.32 -0.12 16.03
C ILE A 60 5.82 0.07 15.84
N ASN A 61 6.65 -0.68 16.55
CA ASN A 61 8.08 -0.45 16.44
C ASN A 61 8.60 -0.87 15.07
N ARG A 62 9.72 -0.26 14.69
CA ARG A 62 10.27 -0.47 13.36
C ARG A 62 10.57 -1.91 13.00
N VAL A 63 11.08 -2.64 13.98
CA VAL A 63 11.42 -4.04 13.73
C VAL A 63 10.15 -4.82 13.36
N SER A 64 9.06 -4.56 14.08
CA SER A 64 7.81 -5.24 13.81
C SER A 64 7.27 -4.84 12.44
N LEU A 65 7.40 -3.57 12.07
CA LEU A 65 6.94 -3.11 10.77
C LEU A 65 7.71 -3.82 9.66
N TYR A 66 9.02 -3.89 9.78
CA TYR A 66 9.81 -4.53 8.76
C TYR A 66 9.47 -6.02 8.66
N LYS A 67 9.25 -6.66 9.80
CA LYS A 67 8.89 -8.03 9.81
C LYS A 67 7.56 -8.30 9.15
N MET A 68 6.53 -7.55 9.48
CA MET A 68 5.22 -7.79 8.90
C MET A 68 5.16 -7.49 7.41
N LEU A 69 6.03 -6.62 6.92
CA LEU A 69 6.05 -6.27 5.51
C LEU A 69 7.12 -7.03 4.72
N SER A 70 7.78 -7.97 5.36
CA SER A 70 8.83 -8.71 4.70
C SER A 70 8.23 -9.80 3.81
N LYS A 71 9.07 -10.40 3.01
CA LYS A 71 8.66 -11.46 2.13
C LYS A 71 7.81 -12.51 2.78
N ASN A 72 8.13 -12.93 3.98
CA ASN A 72 7.36 -13.94 4.67
C ASN A 72 6.50 -13.34 5.76
N GLY A 73 6.25 -12.06 5.70
CA GLY A 73 5.50 -11.40 6.73
C GLY A 73 4.02 -11.71 6.66
N ASN A 74 3.35 -11.46 7.76
CA ASN A 74 1.93 -11.73 7.83
C ASN A 74 1.29 -10.72 8.75
N PRO A 75 1.11 -9.50 8.28
CA PRO A 75 0.50 -8.47 9.10
C PRO A 75 -0.97 -8.80 9.22
N GLY A 76 -1.56 -8.66 10.37
CA GLY A 76 -2.97 -8.91 10.51
C GLY A 76 -3.77 -7.85 9.75
N PHE A 77 -5.04 -8.12 9.53
CA PHE A 77 -5.89 -7.22 8.80
C PHE A 77 -5.99 -5.86 9.49
N LYS A 78 -6.01 -5.87 10.80
CA LYS A 78 -6.08 -4.65 11.57
C LYS A 78 -4.89 -3.75 11.23
N ASN A 79 -3.71 -4.33 11.14
CA ASN A 79 -2.52 -3.56 10.83
C ASN A 79 -2.54 -3.07 9.37
N ILE A 80 -3.05 -3.88 8.46
CA ILE A 80 -3.17 -3.47 7.08
C ILE A 80 -4.07 -2.24 7.00
N LEU A 81 -5.21 -2.27 7.67
CA LEU A 81 -6.12 -1.15 7.64
C LEU A 81 -5.48 0.11 8.24
N LEU A 82 -4.73 -0.07 9.30
CA LEU A 82 -4.07 1.06 9.94
C LEU A 82 -3.04 1.69 8.99
N LEU A 83 -2.24 0.84 8.35
CA LEU A 83 -1.20 1.34 7.46
C LEU A 83 -1.80 2.04 6.24
N LEU A 84 -2.93 1.53 5.74
CA LEU A 84 -3.60 2.18 4.63
C LEU A 84 -4.17 3.53 5.07
N LYS A 85 -4.73 3.56 6.26
CA LYS A 85 -5.33 4.77 6.78
C LYS A 85 -4.31 5.89 6.86
N ILE A 86 -3.12 5.61 7.38
CA ILE A 86 -2.12 6.67 7.50
C ILE A 86 -1.55 7.05 6.14
N SER A 87 -1.81 6.25 5.12
CA SER A 87 -1.37 6.55 3.77
C SER A 87 -2.47 7.29 3.01
N GLY A 88 -3.59 7.56 3.67
CA GLY A 88 -4.68 8.28 3.02
C GLY A 88 -5.53 7.40 2.10
N ILE A 89 -5.51 6.11 2.34
CA ILE A 89 -6.20 5.16 1.48
C ILE A 89 -7.11 4.29 2.30
N HIS A 90 -8.25 3.90 1.77
CA HIS A 90 -9.04 2.92 2.46
C HIS A 90 -9.51 1.83 1.50
N PHE A 91 -9.78 0.67 2.08
CA PHE A 91 -10.22 -0.46 1.30
C PHE A 91 -11.68 -0.31 0.93
N ARG A 92 -12.03 -0.95 -0.15
CA ARG A 92 -13.36 -0.92 -0.59
C ARG A 92 -13.59 -2.23 -1.27
N ALA A 93 -14.66 -2.90 -0.97
CA ALA A 93 -14.98 -4.19 -1.60
C ALA A 93 -15.87 -3.96 -2.80
N ILE A 94 -15.60 -4.64 -3.88
CA ILE A 94 -16.46 -4.56 -5.06
C ILE A 94 -16.73 -5.97 -5.52
N PRO A 95 -17.87 -6.21 -6.16
CA PRO A 95 -18.20 -7.56 -6.60
C PRO A 95 -17.21 -8.02 -7.67
N ARG A 96 -16.96 -9.29 -7.68
CA ARG A 96 -16.05 -9.85 -8.65
C ARG A 96 -16.70 -9.72 -10.03
N GLY A 97 -15.94 -9.38 -11.00
CA GLY A 97 -16.47 -9.23 -12.35
C GLY A 97 -17.12 -7.90 -12.66
N THR A 98 -17.13 -7.00 -11.68
CA THR A 98 -17.74 -5.72 -11.90
C THR A 98 -16.72 -4.72 -12.35
N LYS A 99 -17.11 -3.87 -13.30
CA LYS A 99 -16.20 -2.92 -13.71
C LYS A 99 -16.31 -1.80 -12.86
N THR A 100 -15.55 -1.38 -12.39
CA THR A 100 -15.48 -0.29 -11.60
C THR A 100 -16.60 0.47 -11.54
N LYS A 101 -17.17 0.72 -11.45
CA LYS A 101 -17.99 1.44 -11.45
C LYS A 101 -18.78 2.04 -10.83
N THR A 102 -18.83 2.41 -10.91
CA THR A 102 -19.45 3.37 -10.53
C THR A 102 -20.84 3.21 -10.38
N ARG A 103 -21.46 2.46 -10.98
CA ARG A 103 -22.71 2.34 -10.86
C ARG A 103 -23.11 2.04 -9.55
N LEU A 104 -22.43 1.37 -8.85
CA LEU A 104 -22.78 1.07 -7.62
C LEU A 104 -22.95 2.19 -6.82
N SER A 105 -22.16 3.10 -6.99
CA SER A 105 -22.20 4.16 -6.18
C SER A 105 -23.50 4.81 -6.20
N HIS A 106 -24.19 4.79 -7.21
CA HIS A 106 -25.25 5.49 -7.05
C HIS A 106 -26.39 4.82 -6.65
N ARG A 107 -26.31 3.68 -6.40
CA ARG A 107 -27.32 3.10 -6.06
C ARG A 107 -27.54 3.32 -4.76
N SER A 108 -26.96 3.64 -4.18
CA SER A 108 -27.14 3.80 -2.91
C SER A 108 -27.80 4.63 -2.45
#